data_f6b1a31daec1238e0230efbc83a849c0
#
_entry.id   f6b1a31daec1238e0230efbc83a849c0
#
_cell.length_a   1.000
_cell.length_b   1.000
_cell.length_c   1.000
_cell.angle_alpha   90.00
_cell.angle_beta   90.00
_cell.angle_gamma   90.00
#
_symmetry.space_group_name_H-M   'P 1'
#
loop_
_entity.id
_entity.type
_entity.pdbx_description
1 polymer ?
#
loop_
_entity_poly.entity_id
_entity_poly.type
_entity_poly.pdbx_seq_one_letter_code
_entity_poly.pdbx_strand_id
1 'polypeptide(L)'
;VRTQIIDIKVNKQRNMNRDCLREMKRKGFELLSFQKIHLLVIEPANSDVDILGEDFLECRKLEEEWKNYLYGEKLVEDMLAYHWKVSAKKERPLKEYGKTVKVTSASTSWKIIFIYIAVVILIGIVTNAIFTVISNLF
;
A
#
# COMPACT_ATOMS: atom_id res chain seq x y z
N VAL A 1 1.71 10.96 6.97
CA VAL A 1 2.02 9.55 6.68
C VAL A 1 0.79 8.72 6.98
N ARG A 2 0.36 7.91 6.04
CA ARG A 2 -0.73 6.95 6.20
C ARG A 2 -0.16 5.55 6.03
N THR A 3 -0.42 4.67 7.00
CA THR A 3 -0.04 3.26 6.92
C THR A 3 -1.29 2.41 6.76
N GLN A 4 -1.26 1.50 5.82
CA GLN A 4 -2.30 0.52 5.54
C GLN A 4 -1.70 -0.88 5.62
N ILE A 5 -2.41 -1.80 6.25
CA ILE A 5 -2.03 -3.22 6.33
C ILE A 5 -3.05 -4.02 5.53
N ILE A 6 -2.57 -4.76 4.54
CA ILE A 6 -3.38 -5.60 3.67
C ILE A 6 -3.03 -7.06 3.97
N ASP A 7 -4.02 -7.83 4.41
CA ASP A 7 -3.84 -9.25 4.73
C ASP A 7 -4.51 -10.11 3.65
N ILE A 8 -3.68 -10.74 2.82
CA ILE A 8 -4.10 -11.52 1.66
C ILE A 8 -4.13 -13.00 2.07
N LYS A 9 -5.28 -13.63 1.92
CA LYS A 9 -5.49 -15.03 2.30
C LYS A 9 -6.16 -15.80 1.17
N VAL A 10 -5.55 -16.87 0.75
CA VAL A 10 -6.07 -17.79 -0.26
C VAL A 10 -6.28 -19.15 0.39
N ASN A 11 -7.46 -19.71 0.26
CA ASN A 11 -7.85 -21.03 0.79
C ASN A 11 -7.65 -21.24 2.30
N LYS A 12 -7.51 -20.19 3.10
CA LYS A 12 -7.42 -20.33 4.56
C LYS A 12 -8.78 -20.69 5.14
N GLN A 13 -9.01 -21.96 5.41
CA GLN A 13 -10.27 -22.50 5.94
C GLN A 13 -10.75 -21.78 7.21
N ARG A 14 -9.82 -21.36 8.06
CA ARG A 14 -10.13 -20.58 9.28
C ARG A 14 -10.89 -19.28 9.01
N ASN A 15 -10.72 -18.70 7.83
CA ASN A 15 -11.32 -17.41 7.44
C ASN A 15 -12.57 -17.59 6.57
N MET A 16 -12.93 -18.83 6.22
CA MET A 16 -14.11 -19.12 5.42
C MET A 16 -15.37 -19.18 6.30
N ASN A 17 -16.49 -18.82 5.71
CA ASN A 17 -17.78 -18.97 6.37
C ASN A 17 -18.03 -20.45 6.72
N ARG A 18 -18.46 -20.73 7.97
CA ARG A 18 -18.72 -22.09 8.46
C ARG A 18 -19.78 -22.80 7.65
N ASP A 19 -20.80 -22.10 7.17
CA ASP A 19 -21.87 -22.69 6.39
C ASP A 19 -21.38 -23.09 4.99
N CYS A 20 -20.53 -22.27 4.38
CA CYS A 20 -19.85 -22.59 3.13
C CYS A 20 -18.99 -23.87 3.28
N LEU A 21 -18.21 -23.97 4.36
CA LEU A 21 -17.40 -25.17 4.63
C LEU A 21 -18.24 -26.43 4.87
N ARG A 22 -19.39 -26.32 5.55
CA ARG A 22 -20.32 -27.43 5.73
C ARG A 22 -20.92 -27.89 4.40
N GLU A 23 -21.35 -26.94 3.57
CA GLU A 23 -21.94 -27.23 2.27
C GLU A 23 -20.93 -27.89 1.33
N MET A 24 -19.68 -27.41 1.31
CA MET A 24 -18.58 -28.04 0.57
C MET A 24 -18.37 -29.50 1.00
N LYS A 25 -18.29 -29.73 2.31
CA LYS A 25 -18.14 -31.10 2.85
C LYS A 25 -19.31 -31.98 2.49
N ARG A 26 -20.55 -31.49 2.60
CA ARG A 26 -21.77 -32.21 2.24
C ARG A 26 -21.79 -32.61 0.78
N LYS A 27 -21.27 -31.75 -0.12
CA LYS A 27 -21.21 -32.01 -1.57
C LYS A 27 -19.94 -32.75 -2.02
N GLY A 28 -19.03 -33.08 -1.09
CA GLY A 28 -17.77 -33.74 -1.42
C GLY A 28 -16.79 -32.85 -2.20
N PHE A 29 -16.94 -31.50 -2.10
CA PHE A 29 -16.02 -30.58 -2.73
C PHE A 29 -14.78 -30.37 -1.87
N GLU A 30 -13.64 -30.31 -2.52
CA GLU A 30 -12.36 -29.94 -1.91
C GLU A 30 -11.90 -28.56 -2.39
N LEU A 31 -11.09 -27.90 -1.56
CA LEU A 31 -10.44 -26.66 -1.96
C LEU A 31 -9.40 -26.93 -3.04
N LEU A 32 -9.35 -26.04 -4.04
CA LEU A 32 -8.35 -26.12 -5.11
C LEU A 32 -6.94 -26.08 -4.53
N SER A 33 -6.05 -26.87 -5.08
CA SER A 33 -4.63 -26.79 -4.83
C SER A 33 -3.93 -26.05 -5.95
N PHE A 34 -2.94 -25.24 -5.62
CA PHE A 34 -2.24 -24.37 -6.56
C PHE A 34 -0.81 -24.87 -6.79
N GLN A 35 -0.38 -24.88 -8.04
CA GLN A 35 1.03 -25.11 -8.37
C GLN A 35 1.86 -23.82 -8.23
N LYS A 36 1.21 -22.68 -8.47
CA LYS A 36 1.85 -21.37 -8.45
C LYS A 36 0.83 -20.30 -8.10
N ILE A 37 1.23 -19.37 -7.27
CA ILE A 37 0.46 -18.17 -6.93
C ILE A 37 1.31 -16.97 -7.30
N HIS A 38 0.75 -16.07 -8.09
CA HIS A 38 1.30 -14.76 -8.37
C HIS A 38 0.47 -13.73 -7.61
N LEU A 39 1.13 -12.88 -6.85
CA LEU A 39 0.55 -11.76 -6.17
C LEU A 39 1.10 -10.49 -6.80
N LEU A 40 0.21 -9.61 -7.24
CA LEU A 40 0.53 -8.26 -7.65
C LEU A 40 -0.08 -7.27 -6.66
N VAL A 41 0.73 -6.34 -6.19
CA VAL A 41 0.29 -5.17 -5.42
C VAL A 41 0.63 -3.93 -6.23
N ILE A 42 -0.37 -3.11 -6.52
CA ILE A 42 -0.24 -1.92 -7.35
C ILE A 42 -0.47 -0.71 -6.44
N GLU A 43 0.55 0.12 -6.31
CA GLU A 43 0.54 1.29 -5.43
C GLU A 43 1.21 2.49 -6.11
N PRO A 44 0.85 3.73 -5.74
CA PRO A 44 1.54 4.92 -6.23
C PRO A 44 3.04 4.87 -5.93
N ALA A 45 3.86 5.42 -6.83
CA ALA A 45 5.33 5.41 -6.71
C ALA A 45 5.87 6.11 -5.45
N ASN A 46 5.06 6.98 -4.82
CA ASN A 46 5.38 7.62 -3.55
C ASN A 46 5.00 6.78 -2.31
N SER A 47 4.53 5.57 -2.52
CA SER A 47 4.23 4.60 -1.45
C SER A 47 5.41 3.66 -1.25
N ASP A 48 5.71 3.38 0.00
CA ASP A 48 6.65 2.34 0.41
C ASP A 48 5.87 1.06 0.71
N VAL A 49 6.23 -0.02 0.02
CA VAL A 49 5.55 -1.32 0.12
C VAL A 49 6.51 -2.33 0.73
N ASP A 50 6.18 -2.77 1.93
CA ASP A 50 6.94 -3.75 2.69
C ASP A 50 6.10 -5.02 2.90
N ILE A 51 6.68 -6.16 2.62
CA ILE A 51 6.13 -7.46 3.01
C ILE A 51 6.92 -7.99 4.19
N LEU A 52 6.22 -8.24 5.27
CA LEU A 52 6.83 -8.79 6.47
C LEU A 52 7.53 -10.12 6.16
N GLY A 53 8.86 -10.05 6.07
CA GLY A 53 9.75 -11.22 6.02
C GLY A 53 10.12 -11.75 4.65
N GLU A 54 9.76 -11.11 3.55
CA GLU A 54 10.19 -11.54 2.19
C GLU A 54 10.26 -10.36 1.23
N ASP A 55 11.32 -10.32 0.43
CA ASP A 55 11.45 -9.34 -0.65
C ASP A 55 10.53 -9.67 -1.83
N PHE A 56 10.14 -8.64 -2.58
CA PHE A 56 9.43 -8.83 -3.84
C PHE A 56 10.40 -9.38 -4.91
N LEU A 57 9.87 -10.17 -5.83
CA LEU A 57 10.65 -10.73 -6.94
C LEU A 57 11.01 -9.64 -7.95
N GLU A 58 10.07 -8.74 -8.23
CA GLU A 58 10.16 -7.72 -9.26
C GLU A 58 9.28 -6.51 -8.88
N CYS A 59 9.81 -5.32 -9.15
CA CYS A 59 9.05 -4.07 -9.10
C CYS A 59 9.19 -3.37 -10.44
N ARG A 60 8.08 -3.01 -11.07
CA ARG A 60 8.08 -2.32 -12.36
C ARG A 60 7.04 -1.22 -12.42
N LYS A 61 7.28 -0.23 -13.27
CA LYS A 61 6.28 0.78 -13.58
C LYS A 61 5.10 0.11 -14.30
N LEU A 62 3.90 0.53 -13.97
CA LEU A 62 2.70 0.01 -14.60
C LEU A 62 2.62 0.50 -16.05
N GLU A 63 2.32 -0.40 -16.97
CA GLU A 63 2.19 -0.12 -18.40
C GLU A 63 0.83 0.54 -18.70
N GLU A 64 0.75 1.29 -19.81
CA GLU A 64 -0.47 2.03 -20.17
C GLU A 64 -1.68 1.14 -20.43
N GLU A 65 -1.47 -0.09 -20.86
CA GLU A 65 -2.53 -1.07 -21.10
C GLU A 65 -3.39 -1.36 -19.88
N TRP A 66 -2.83 -1.16 -18.69
CA TRP A 66 -3.54 -1.34 -17.43
C TRP A 66 -4.59 -0.26 -17.15
N LYS A 67 -4.59 0.86 -17.90
CA LYS A 67 -5.61 1.92 -17.79
C LYS A 67 -7.04 1.38 -17.95
N ASN A 68 -7.20 0.36 -18.80
CA ASN A 68 -8.50 -0.25 -19.04
C ASN A 68 -9.02 -1.11 -17.89
N TYR A 69 -8.14 -1.53 -16.99
CA TYR A 69 -8.46 -2.40 -15.84
C TYR A 69 -8.55 -1.62 -14.53
N LEU A 70 -7.91 -0.47 -14.45
CA LEU A 70 -7.88 0.37 -13.25
C LEU A 70 -8.80 1.58 -13.50
N TYR A 71 -9.82 1.71 -12.67
CA TYR A 71 -10.74 2.84 -12.75
C TYR A 71 -10.03 4.16 -12.38
N GLY A 72 -9.85 5.06 -13.35
CA GLY A 72 -9.36 6.42 -13.14
C GLY A 72 -8.09 6.75 -13.93
N GLU A 73 -8.21 7.61 -14.93
CA GLU A 73 -7.14 7.98 -15.88
C GLU A 73 -5.87 8.58 -15.26
N LYS A 74 -5.96 9.19 -14.08
CA LYS A 74 -4.82 9.83 -13.40
C LYS A 74 -3.93 8.88 -12.60
N LEU A 75 -4.34 7.63 -12.44
CA LEU A 75 -3.68 6.71 -11.51
C LEU A 75 -2.50 5.94 -12.13
N VAL A 76 -2.45 5.80 -13.46
CA VAL A 76 -1.52 4.84 -14.09
C VAL A 76 -0.11 5.40 -14.31
N GLU A 77 0.04 6.72 -14.48
CA GLU A 77 1.34 7.31 -14.86
C GLU A 77 2.42 7.19 -13.78
N ASP A 78 2.01 7.14 -12.50
CA ASP A 78 2.92 7.07 -11.36
C ASP A 78 2.69 5.86 -10.47
N MET A 79 2.24 4.73 -11.04
CA MET A 79 2.02 3.51 -10.28
C MET A 79 3.13 2.48 -10.49
N LEU A 80 3.47 1.79 -9.42
CA LEU A 80 4.39 0.67 -9.39
C LEU A 80 3.63 -0.63 -9.10
N ALA A 81 3.97 -1.67 -9.85
CA ALA A 81 3.50 -3.03 -9.63
C ALA A 81 4.60 -3.83 -8.94
N TYR A 82 4.32 -4.26 -7.73
CA TYR A 82 5.17 -5.16 -6.95
C TYR A 82 4.69 -6.58 -7.15
N HIS A 83 5.58 -7.46 -7.58
CA HIS A 83 5.25 -8.83 -7.94
C HIS A 83 5.93 -9.83 -7.01
N TRP A 84 5.12 -10.70 -6.43
CA TRP A 84 5.57 -11.88 -5.68
C TRP A 84 5.11 -13.15 -6.35
N LYS A 85 5.92 -14.17 -6.27
CA LYS A 85 5.65 -15.47 -6.84
C LYS A 85 5.95 -16.56 -5.83
N VAL A 86 4.98 -17.39 -5.56
CA VAL A 86 5.14 -18.58 -4.75
C VAL A 86 4.85 -19.79 -5.60
N SER A 87 5.77 -20.75 -5.60
CA SER A 87 5.62 -22.01 -6.33
C SER A 87 5.54 -23.18 -5.37
N ALA A 88 4.73 -24.17 -5.71
CA ALA A 88 4.71 -25.43 -5.01
C ALA A 88 6.09 -26.09 -5.04
N LYS A 89 6.48 -26.69 -3.94
CA LYS A 89 7.65 -27.60 -3.95
C LYS A 89 7.29 -28.88 -4.66
N LYS A 90 8.26 -29.56 -5.30
CA LYS A 90 8.05 -30.85 -5.95
C LYS A 90 7.19 -31.75 -5.05
N GLU A 91 6.08 -32.28 -5.59
CA GLU A 91 5.13 -33.20 -4.96
C GLU A 91 4.21 -32.63 -3.84
N ARG A 92 4.31 -31.33 -3.51
CA ARG A 92 3.44 -30.71 -2.50
C ARG A 92 2.78 -29.45 -3.06
N PRO A 93 1.55 -29.57 -3.59
CA PRO A 93 0.82 -28.39 -4.06
C PRO A 93 0.49 -27.46 -2.89
N LEU A 94 0.38 -26.16 -3.20
CA LEU A 94 -0.01 -25.15 -2.24
C LEU A 94 -1.49 -25.29 -1.92
N LYS A 95 -1.81 -25.75 -0.72
CA LYS A 95 -3.21 -25.87 -0.25
C LYS A 95 -3.75 -24.54 0.26
N GLU A 96 -2.92 -23.76 0.89
CA GLU A 96 -3.26 -22.44 1.41
C GLU A 96 -2.10 -21.46 1.24
N TYR A 97 -2.42 -20.16 1.18
CA TYR A 97 -1.44 -19.10 1.13
C TYR A 97 -1.90 -17.91 1.96
N GLY A 98 -0.99 -17.20 2.57
CA GLY A 98 -1.28 -15.96 3.26
C GLY A 98 -0.06 -15.07 3.30
N LYS A 99 -0.28 -13.78 3.04
CA LYS A 99 0.73 -12.73 3.10
C LYS A 99 0.12 -11.46 3.67
N THR A 100 0.91 -10.77 4.47
CA THR A 100 0.57 -9.45 5.00
C THR A 100 1.48 -8.43 4.36
N VAL A 101 0.89 -7.45 3.70
CA VAL A 101 1.57 -6.35 3.03
C VAL A 101 1.32 -5.08 3.83
N LYS A 102 2.37 -4.35 4.14
CA LYS A 102 2.31 -3.03 4.75
C LYS A 102 2.59 -1.99 3.67
N VAL A 103 1.67 -1.09 3.46
CA VAL A 103 1.81 0.04 2.54
C VAL A 103 1.89 1.32 3.36
N THR A 104 2.95 2.08 3.16
CA THR A 104 3.13 3.37 3.83
C THR A 104 3.20 4.46 2.77
N SER A 105 2.24 5.38 2.78
CA SER A 105 2.21 6.50 1.85
C SER A 105 2.47 7.82 2.57
N ALA A 106 3.38 8.61 2.00
CA ALA A 106 3.63 9.97 2.44
C ALA A 106 2.65 10.91 1.73
N SER A 107 1.63 11.36 2.43
CA SER A 107 0.74 12.40 1.93
C SER A 107 1.13 13.73 2.56
N THR A 108 1.78 14.59 1.80
CA THR A 108 2.03 15.97 2.23
C THR A 108 0.87 16.83 1.80
N SER A 109 0.08 17.30 2.75
CA SER A 109 -1.01 18.23 2.46
C SER A 109 -0.46 19.61 2.18
N TRP A 110 -0.78 20.18 1.02
CA TRP A 110 -0.46 21.58 0.67
C TRP A 110 -0.91 22.56 1.74
N LYS A 111 -2.01 22.27 2.44
CA LYS A 111 -2.49 23.09 3.57
C LYS A 111 -1.46 23.20 4.68
N ILE A 112 -0.76 22.12 5.00
CA ILE A 112 0.30 22.12 6.02
C ILE A 112 1.46 23.00 5.56
N ILE A 113 1.86 22.90 4.29
CA ILE A 113 2.93 23.74 3.72
C ILE A 113 2.56 25.22 3.82
N PHE A 114 1.34 25.60 3.42
CA PHE A 114 0.86 26.97 3.52
C PHE A 114 0.83 27.50 4.96
N ILE A 115 0.41 26.66 5.93
CA ILE A 115 0.43 27.03 7.34
C ILE A 115 1.86 27.29 7.80
N TYR A 116 2.81 26.42 7.44
CA TYR A 116 4.22 26.64 7.78
C TYR A 116 4.76 27.95 7.20
N ILE A 117 4.50 28.24 5.94
CA ILE A 117 4.92 29.49 5.29
C ILE A 117 4.30 30.69 6.01
N ALA A 118 3.01 30.65 6.34
CA ALA A 118 2.33 31.72 7.06
C ALA A 118 2.94 31.98 8.44
N VAL A 119 3.25 30.92 9.19
CA VAL A 119 3.89 31.02 10.51
C VAL A 119 5.29 31.65 10.40
N VAL A 120 6.10 31.25 9.41
CA VAL A 120 7.44 31.81 9.21
C VAL A 120 7.37 33.31 8.89
N ILE A 121 6.44 33.72 8.03
CA ILE A 121 6.22 35.14 7.69
C ILE A 121 5.80 35.93 8.94
N LEU A 122 4.88 35.40 9.74
CA LEU A 122 4.37 36.05 10.95
C LEU A 122 5.49 36.26 11.97
N ILE A 123 6.35 35.25 12.19
CA ILE A 123 7.52 35.36 13.06
C ILE A 123 8.46 36.46 12.54
N GLY A 124 8.72 36.51 11.22
CA GLY A 124 9.55 37.55 10.61
C GLY A 124 9.03 38.97 10.86
N ILE A 125 7.71 39.17 10.72
CA ILE A 125 7.07 40.48 10.98
C ILE A 125 7.22 40.87 12.44
N VAL A 126 6.91 39.94 13.36
CA VAL A 126 7.01 40.21 14.80
C VAL A 126 8.44 40.55 15.21
N THR A 127 9.42 39.80 14.72
CA THR A 127 10.84 40.04 15.01
C THR A 127 11.28 41.42 14.51
N ASN A 128 10.86 41.80 13.31
CA ASN A 128 11.17 43.09 12.73
C ASN A 128 10.53 44.26 13.51
N ALA A 129 9.27 44.10 13.94
CA ALA A 129 8.58 45.07 14.76
C ALA A 129 9.27 45.27 16.14
N ILE A 130 9.68 44.19 16.80
CA ILE A 130 10.42 44.24 18.04
C ILE A 130 11.76 44.98 17.87
N PHE A 131 12.50 44.66 16.81
CA PHE A 131 13.76 45.29 16.50
C PHE A 131 13.59 46.80 16.28
N THR A 132 12.56 47.21 15.56
CA THR A 132 12.25 48.64 15.29
C THR A 132 11.92 49.38 16.59
N VAL A 133 11.15 48.76 17.49
CA VAL A 133 10.84 49.37 18.81
C VAL A 133 12.10 49.53 19.67
N ILE A 134 12.95 48.50 19.71
CA ILE A 134 14.19 48.56 20.48
C ILE A 134 15.15 49.63 19.92
N SER A 135 15.31 49.68 18.59
CA SER A 135 16.21 50.66 17.95
C SER A 135 15.75 52.13 18.09
N ASN A 136 14.46 52.38 18.33
CA ASN A 136 13.93 53.72 18.59
C ASN A 136 13.99 54.12 20.09
N LEU A 137 14.31 53.17 20.96
CA LEU A 137 14.44 53.43 22.42
C LEU A 137 15.87 53.75 22.87
N PHE A 138 16.84 53.50 21.98
CA PHE A 138 18.25 53.79 22.17
C PHE A 138 18.78 54.72 21.10
#